data_11ace499e5fd5b8214b8314650ecb5be
#
_entry.id   11ace499e5fd5b8214b8314650ecb5be
#
_cell.length_a   1.000
_cell.length_b   1.000
_cell.length_c   1.000
_cell.angle_alpha   90.00
_cell.angle_beta   90.00
_cell.angle_gamma   90.00
#
_symmetry.space_group_name_H-M   'P 1'
#
loop_
_entity.id
_entity.type
_entity.pdbx_description
1 polymer ?
#
loop_
_entity_poly.entity_id
_entity_poly.type
_entity_poly.pdbx_seq_one_letter_code
_entity_poly.pdbx_strand_id
1 'polypeptide(L)'
;MISLDTICALATPAGGAIGVIRLSGPDALEITDKVFSWGCPTLSHLRIKDAKPNSIHYGTLHDMQGNDIDDVIVLVYRTPHSYTGEDATEICCHGSRYILQQALHTLITAGARQATPGEYTRRAFLNGKMDLSQAEAVADLISASNRATHQMALSQLKGHFSSELSKLRSQLLKMTSLLELELDFSDHEELEFADRGELKELATKIDNRITTLTCSFDTGNALKQGIPVAIIGKTNVGKSTLLNRLLHEEKAIVSSIDGTTRDVIEDVTNINGITFRFIDTAGIRETQDTIEKLGIERTFRKLDEATIVLWILDTCPTKQEISDIIARCQDKILIPVINKIDLKTNQNSEEEAKVKSGAQVITPPFTLPDSVASLKPLCISAKLGLGIDELEKRIYQAADIPEINENSVIITSARHYEALLRAHESISRVISGLASDISGDLLAEDLCLVLSELADITGGQITSQETLNNIFSHFCIGK
;
A
#
# COMPACT_ATOMS: atom_id res chain seq x y z
N MET A 1 29.18 -5.61 -5.53
CA MET A 1 29.44 -6.85 -6.28
C MET A 1 28.16 -7.65 -6.32
N ILE A 2 27.62 -7.94 -7.50
CA ILE A 2 26.50 -8.86 -7.67
C ILE A 2 26.99 -10.20 -7.13
N SER A 3 26.28 -10.80 -6.18
CA SER A 3 26.60 -12.11 -5.64
C SER A 3 26.49 -13.12 -6.77
N LEU A 4 27.59 -13.83 -7.08
CA LEU A 4 27.64 -14.86 -8.13
C LEU A 4 27.09 -16.21 -7.66
N ASP A 5 26.41 -16.25 -6.52
CA ASP A 5 25.85 -17.46 -5.93
C ASP A 5 24.40 -17.74 -6.40
N THR A 6 24.01 -18.98 -6.35
CA THR A 6 22.65 -19.42 -6.64
C THR A 6 21.86 -19.50 -5.34
N ILE A 7 20.69 -18.87 -5.32
CA ILE A 7 19.78 -18.84 -4.18
C ILE A 7 18.55 -19.71 -4.39
N CYS A 8 18.00 -20.22 -3.28
CA CYS A 8 16.73 -20.94 -3.30
C CYS A 8 15.84 -20.52 -2.11
N ALA A 9 14.53 -20.57 -2.31
CA ALA A 9 13.54 -20.34 -1.25
C ALA A 9 12.17 -20.90 -1.61
N LEU A 10 11.34 -21.08 -0.58
CA LEU A 10 9.90 -21.32 -0.76
C LEU A 10 9.24 -20.07 -1.28
N ALA A 11 8.54 -20.16 -2.40
CA ALA A 11 7.77 -19.07 -3.00
C ALA A 11 6.29 -19.06 -2.54
N THR A 12 5.82 -20.17 -1.95
CA THR A 12 4.46 -20.35 -1.42
C THR A 12 4.49 -20.77 0.05
N PRO A 13 3.46 -20.44 0.85
CA PRO A 13 3.31 -20.98 2.20
C PRO A 13 3.19 -22.51 2.18
N ALA A 14 3.71 -23.17 3.20
CA ALA A 14 3.53 -24.60 3.39
C ALA A 14 2.12 -24.95 3.90
N GLY A 15 1.60 -26.13 3.51
CA GLY A 15 0.28 -26.64 3.96
C GLY A 15 -0.84 -26.49 2.91
N GLY A 16 -0.56 -25.90 1.75
CA GLY A 16 -1.47 -25.89 0.61
C GLY A 16 -1.41 -27.21 -0.19
N ALA A 17 -2.20 -27.33 -1.25
CA ALA A 17 -2.15 -28.50 -2.15
C ALA A 17 -0.86 -28.53 -2.97
N ILE A 18 -0.35 -27.36 -3.36
CA ILE A 18 0.87 -27.20 -4.15
C ILE A 18 1.82 -26.27 -3.40
N GLY A 19 3.10 -26.59 -3.42
CA GLY A 19 4.19 -25.73 -2.99
C GLY A 19 5.17 -25.47 -4.11
N VAL A 20 5.72 -24.26 -4.15
CA VAL A 20 6.71 -23.83 -5.15
C VAL A 20 8.00 -23.44 -4.48
N ILE A 21 9.11 -24.02 -4.95
CA ILE A 21 10.47 -23.63 -4.57
C ILE A 21 11.10 -22.97 -5.78
N ARG A 22 11.66 -21.79 -5.57
CA ARG A 22 12.34 -21.01 -6.61
C ARG A 22 13.85 -21.06 -6.42
N LEU A 23 14.59 -21.26 -7.52
CA LEU A 23 16.03 -21.09 -7.61
C LEU A 23 16.35 -19.95 -8.57
N SER A 24 17.40 -19.20 -8.29
CA SER A 24 17.89 -18.12 -9.19
C SER A 24 19.40 -17.98 -9.03
N GLY A 25 20.10 -17.85 -10.12
CA GLY A 25 21.54 -17.66 -10.16
C GLY A 25 22.22 -18.50 -11.24
N PRO A 26 23.55 -18.38 -11.38
CA PRO A 26 24.30 -18.99 -12.48
C PRO A 26 24.21 -20.54 -12.53
N ASP A 27 24.12 -21.17 -11.37
CA ASP A 27 24.08 -22.63 -11.26
C ASP A 27 22.67 -23.19 -11.07
N ALA A 28 21.60 -22.37 -11.19
CA ALA A 28 20.22 -22.78 -10.88
C ALA A 28 19.79 -24.02 -11.66
N LEU A 29 20.12 -24.06 -12.94
CA LEU A 29 19.79 -25.19 -13.82
C LEU A 29 20.64 -26.43 -13.53
N GLU A 30 21.91 -26.26 -13.23
CA GLU A 30 22.81 -27.36 -12.89
C GLU A 30 22.45 -28.00 -11.54
N ILE A 31 22.12 -27.16 -10.54
CA ILE A 31 21.67 -27.64 -9.24
C ILE A 31 20.36 -28.42 -9.38
N THR A 32 19.40 -27.89 -10.15
CA THR A 32 18.13 -28.60 -10.43
C THR A 32 18.36 -29.92 -11.15
N ASP A 33 19.30 -29.95 -12.11
CA ASP A 33 19.63 -31.17 -12.88
C ASP A 33 20.22 -32.30 -12.00
N LYS A 34 20.91 -31.93 -10.91
CA LYS A 34 21.49 -32.90 -9.95
C LYS A 34 20.44 -33.68 -9.12
N VAL A 35 19.27 -33.06 -8.92
CA VAL A 35 18.23 -33.57 -8.01
C VAL A 35 16.92 -33.94 -8.72
N PHE A 36 16.89 -33.83 -10.03
CA PHE A 36 15.72 -34.10 -10.86
C PHE A 36 15.96 -35.26 -11.82
N SER A 37 15.03 -36.17 -11.89
CA SER A 37 15.00 -37.23 -12.90
C SER A 37 13.70 -37.18 -13.72
N TRP A 38 13.83 -37.43 -15.02
CA TRP A 38 12.69 -37.40 -15.94
C TRP A 38 11.72 -38.55 -15.64
N GLY A 39 10.43 -38.26 -15.57
CA GLY A 39 9.38 -39.26 -15.34
C GLY A 39 9.18 -40.25 -16.48
N CYS A 40 9.85 -40.05 -17.62
CA CYS A 40 9.79 -40.92 -18.79
C CYS A 40 11.18 -41.48 -19.12
N PRO A 41 11.37 -42.82 -19.13
CA PRO A 41 12.67 -43.45 -19.43
C PRO A 41 13.29 -43.06 -20.79
N THR A 42 12.46 -42.72 -21.79
CA THR A 42 12.93 -42.28 -23.11
C THR A 42 13.56 -40.88 -23.06
N LEU A 43 13.29 -40.10 -22.02
CA LEU A 43 13.80 -38.75 -21.83
C LEU A 43 14.98 -38.71 -20.85
N SER A 44 15.40 -39.84 -20.28
CA SER A 44 16.47 -39.90 -19.26
C SER A 44 17.84 -39.39 -19.73
N HIS A 45 18.04 -39.28 -21.05
CA HIS A 45 19.25 -38.68 -21.65
C HIS A 45 19.22 -37.14 -21.67
N LEU A 46 18.05 -36.51 -21.46
CA LEU A 46 17.91 -35.05 -21.44
C LEU A 46 18.39 -34.50 -20.09
N ARG A 47 18.82 -33.25 -20.10
CA ARG A 47 19.29 -32.54 -18.92
C ARG A 47 18.51 -31.23 -18.78
N ILE A 48 18.16 -30.89 -17.54
CA ILE A 48 17.52 -29.56 -17.24
C ILE A 48 18.42 -28.41 -17.65
N LYS A 49 19.73 -28.56 -17.50
CA LYS A 49 20.71 -27.55 -17.93
C LYS A 49 20.66 -27.24 -19.44
N ASP A 50 20.20 -28.16 -20.25
CA ASP A 50 20.08 -28.03 -21.72
C ASP A 50 18.65 -27.69 -22.16
N ALA A 51 17.72 -27.55 -21.20
CA ALA A 51 16.32 -27.26 -21.46
C ALA A 51 16.13 -25.86 -22.11
N LYS A 52 15.13 -25.76 -22.98
CA LYS A 52 14.79 -24.49 -23.64
C LYS A 52 14.21 -23.51 -22.62
N PRO A 53 14.40 -22.19 -22.84
CA PRO A 53 13.73 -21.19 -22.01
C PRO A 53 12.21 -21.33 -22.07
N ASN A 54 11.53 -21.02 -20.96
CA ASN A 54 10.07 -21.08 -20.81
C ASN A 54 9.49 -22.49 -21.10
N SER A 55 10.22 -23.53 -20.70
CA SER A 55 9.80 -24.92 -20.83
C SER A 55 9.38 -25.52 -19.49
N ILE A 56 8.49 -26.52 -19.57
CA ILE A 56 7.91 -27.21 -18.43
C ILE A 56 8.26 -28.69 -18.54
N HIS A 57 8.72 -29.28 -17.42
CA HIS A 57 9.19 -30.65 -17.39
C HIS A 57 8.58 -31.37 -16.20
N TYR A 58 8.04 -32.58 -16.43
CA TYR A 58 7.54 -33.47 -15.39
C TYR A 58 8.55 -34.55 -15.07
N GLY A 59 8.74 -34.83 -13.79
CA GLY A 59 9.65 -35.87 -13.32
C GLY A 59 9.62 -36.00 -11.80
N THR A 60 10.62 -36.71 -11.27
CA THR A 60 10.74 -36.98 -9.84
C THR A 60 11.89 -36.18 -9.24
N LEU A 61 11.66 -35.53 -8.12
CA LEU A 61 12.68 -34.93 -7.28
C LEU A 61 13.24 -35.98 -6.32
N HIS A 62 14.54 -36.09 -6.24
CA HIS A 62 15.23 -37.05 -5.35
C HIS A 62 16.28 -36.34 -4.50
N ASP A 63 16.62 -36.95 -3.37
CA ASP A 63 17.69 -36.46 -2.51
C ASP A 63 19.07 -36.82 -3.09
N MET A 64 20.16 -36.36 -2.43
CA MET A 64 21.54 -36.63 -2.86
C MET A 64 21.97 -38.10 -2.72
N GLN A 65 21.14 -38.93 -2.07
CA GLN A 65 21.31 -40.36 -1.94
C GLN A 65 20.51 -41.14 -3.01
N GLY A 66 19.67 -40.43 -3.79
CA GLY A 66 18.83 -41.04 -4.84
C GLY A 66 17.47 -41.52 -4.34
N ASN A 67 17.05 -41.19 -3.12
CA ASN A 67 15.70 -41.48 -2.64
C ASN A 67 14.70 -40.49 -3.19
N ASP A 68 13.56 -40.96 -3.67
CA ASP A 68 12.49 -40.13 -4.20
C ASP A 68 11.85 -39.28 -3.08
N ILE A 69 11.70 -37.97 -3.34
CA ILE A 69 11.05 -37.05 -2.45
C ILE A 69 9.61 -36.81 -2.91
N ASP A 70 9.42 -36.50 -4.20
CA ASP A 70 8.09 -36.17 -4.75
C ASP A 70 8.12 -36.18 -6.28
N ASP A 71 6.94 -36.37 -6.88
CA ASP A 71 6.75 -36.11 -8.31
C ASP A 71 6.48 -34.59 -8.52
N VAL A 72 7.27 -34.01 -9.41
CA VAL A 72 7.32 -32.51 -9.52
C VAL A 72 7.20 -32.07 -10.96
N ILE A 73 6.83 -30.78 -11.08
CA ILE A 73 6.90 -30.03 -12.34
C ILE A 73 8.00 -28.99 -12.19
N VAL A 74 8.96 -28.97 -13.10
CA VAL A 74 10.04 -27.99 -13.17
C VAL A 74 9.78 -27.02 -14.30
N LEU A 75 9.71 -25.70 -13.97
CA LEU A 75 9.68 -24.62 -14.94
C LEU A 75 11.10 -24.07 -15.09
N VAL A 76 11.52 -23.85 -16.33
CA VAL A 76 12.87 -23.37 -16.66
C VAL A 76 12.81 -21.99 -17.28
N TYR A 77 13.57 -21.06 -16.71
CA TYR A 77 13.74 -19.70 -17.21
C TYR A 77 15.22 -19.44 -17.50
N ARG A 78 15.48 -18.75 -18.59
CA ARG A 78 16.84 -18.36 -19.00
C ARG A 78 17.00 -16.86 -18.97
N THR A 79 18.20 -16.43 -18.61
CA THR A 79 18.61 -15.02 -18.68
C THR A 79 18.40 -14.46 -20.11
N PRO A 80 17.91 -13.23 -20.30
CA PRO A 80 17.38 -12.31 -19.31
C PRO A 80 15.89 -12.49 -19.03
N HIS A 81 15.23 -13.53 -19.53
CA HIS A 81 13.78 -13.73 -19.52
C HIS A 81 13.30 -14.51 -18.26
N SER A 82 13.70 -14.03 -17.08
CA SER A 82 13.24 -14.48 -15.77
C SER A 82 12.83 -13.29 -14.91
N TYR A 83 12.28 -13.56 -13.72
CA TYR A 83 11.94 -12.51 -12.76
C TYR A 83 13.16 -11.70 -12.31
N THR A 84 14.25 -12.40 -11.95
CA THR A 84 15.50 -11.79 -11.51
C THR A 84 16.40 -11.31 -12.64
N GLY A 85 16.13 -11.72 -13.90
CA GLY A 85 17.03 -11.53 -15.02
C GLY A 85 18.18 -12.56 -15.08
N GLU A 86 18.24 -13.52 -14.14
CA GLU A 86 19.22 -14.61 -14.07
C GLU A 86 18.61 -15.92 -14.63
N ASP A 87 19.41 -16.95 -14.81
CA ASP A 87 18.90 -18.31 -14.99
C ASP A 87 18.14 -18.72 -13.74
N ALA A 88 16.96 -19.31 -13.91
CA ALA A 88 16.09 -19.66 -12.80
C ALA A 88 15.28 -20.93 -13.06
N THR A 89 14.92 -21.65 -11.99
CA THR A 89 13.98 -22.73 -12.02
C THR A 89 12.91 -22.55 -10.93
N GLU A 90 11.70 -23.00 -11.22
CA GLU A 90 10.64 -23.15 -10.23
C GLU A 90 10.23 -24.61 -10.17
N ILE A 91 10.30 -25.21 -8.98
CA ILE A 91 9.96 -26.61 -8.73
C ILE A 91 8.63 -26.62 -7.99
N CYS A 92 7.59 -27.10 -8.69
CA CYS A 92 6.25 -27.27 -8.13
C CYS A 92 6.12 -28.70 -7.57
N CYS A 93 5.96 -28.81 -6.26
CA CYS A 93 5.78 -30.07 -5.53
C CYS A 93 4.42 -30.08 -4.80
N HIS A 94 4.07 -31.22 -4.19
CA HIS A 94 2.97 -31.24 -3.25
C HIS A 94 3.29 -30.35 -2.04
N GLY A 95 2.32 -29.57 -1.56
CA GLY A 95 2.50 -28.50 -0.55
C GLY A 95 2.69 -29.00 0.89
N SER A 96 3.02 -30.29 1.09
CA SER A 96 3.34 -30.86 2.41
C SER A 96 4.55 -30.15 3.01
N ARG A 97 4.45 -29.73 4.28
CA ARG A 97 5.57 -29.12 5.01
C ARG A 97 6.82 -30.01 4.97
N TYR A 98 6.66 -31.33 5.09
CA TYR A 98 7.76 -32.27 5.05
C TYR A 98 8.45 -32.29 3.68
N ILE A 99 7.67 -32.41 2.59
CA ILE A 99 8.20 -32.47 1.21
C ILE A 99 8.95 -31.16 0.91
N LEU A 100 8.36 -30.01 1.22
CA LEU A 100 8.96 -28.69 0.95
C LEU A 100 10.26 -28.48 1.74
N GLN A 101 10.33 -28.93 3.01
CA GLN A 101 11.55 -28.87 3.81
C GLN A 101 12.64 -29.79 3.25
N GLN A 102 12.30 -31.03 2.87
CA GLN A 102 13.26 -31.97 2.28
C GLN A 102 13.77 -31.47 0.93
N ALA A 103 12.89 -30.98 0.07
CA ALA A 103 13.27 -30.41 -1.22
C ALA A 103 14.20 -29.20 -1.06
N LEU A 104 13.88 -28.25 -0.15
CA LEU A 104 14.72 -27.11 0.12
C LEU A 104 16.09 -27.51 0.67
N HIS A 105 16.12 -28.46 1.62
CA HIS A 105 17.37 -29.00 2.18
C HIS A 105 18.24 -29.66 1.10
N THR A 106 17.63 -30.43 0.21
CA THR A 106 18.31 -31.11 -0.90
C THR A 106 18.94 -30.10 -1.86
N LEU A 107 18.22 -29.03 -2.22
CA LEU A 107 18.74 -27.99 -3.09
C LEU A 107 19.91 -27.21 -2.45
N ILE A 108 19.85 -26.97 -1.14
CA ILE A 108 20.96 -26.35 -0.39
C ILE A 108 22.16 -27.30 -0.38
N THR A 109 21.96 -28.58 -0.14
CA THR A 109 23.02 -29.58 -0.15
C THR A 109 23.63 -29.76 -1.56
N ALA A 110 22.83 -29.56 -2.62
CA ALA A 110 23.28 -29.60 -4.00
C ALA A 110 24.09 -28.36 -4.44
N GLY A 111 24.14 -27.30 -3.61
CA GLY A 111 24.98 -26.13 -3.82
C GLY A 111 24.26 -24.78 -3.86
N ALA A 112 22.93 -24.73 -3.66
CA ALA A 112 22.23 -23.47 -3.51
C ALA A 112 22.38 -22.90 -2.10
N ARG A 113 22.25 -21.58 -1.96
CA ARG A 113 22.13 -20.89 -0.66
C ARG A 113 20.68 -20.50 -0.42
N GLN A 114 20.24 -20.53 0.83
CA GLN A 114 18.95 -19.98 1.17
C GLN A 114 18.92 -18.47 0.93
N ALA A 115 17.86 -17.99 0.25
CA ALA A 115 17.66 -16.57 -0.03
C ALA A 115 17.34 -15.77 1.25
N THR A 116 17.83 -14.55 1.31
CA THR A 116 17.42 -13.57 2.32
C THR A 116 16.07 -12.91 1.94
N PRO A 117 15.38 -12.24 2.89
CA PRO A 117 14.16 -11.50 2.56
C PRO A 117 14.37 -10.54 1.40
N GLY A 118 13.43 -10.52 0.44
CA GLY A 118 13.46 -9.63 -0.73
C GLY A 118 14.60 -9.84 -1.73
N GLU A 119 15.43 -10.89 -1.59
CA GLU A 119 16.63 -11.05 -2.41
C GLU A 119 16.34 -11.23 -3.90
N TYR A 120 15.26 -11.92 -4.27
CA TYR A 120 14.89 -12.06 -5.67
C TYR A 120 14.52 -10.71 -6.30
N THR A 121 13.71 -9.90 -5.62
CA THR A 121 13.33 -8.57 -6.10
C THR A 121 14.53 -7.62 -6.14
N ARG A 122 15.43 -7.72 -5.17
CA ARG A 122 16.70 -6.98 -5.17
C ARG A 122 17.57 -7.35 -6.37
N ARG A 123 17.69 -8.64 -6.71
CA ARG A 123 18.43 -9.08 -7.91
C ARG A 123 17.75 -8.59 -9.19
N ALA A 124 16.42 -8.61 -9.24
CA ALA A 124 15.67 -8.05 -10.36
C ALA A 124 15.97 -6.55 -10.54
N PHE A 125 16.01 -5.76 -9.46
CA PHE A 125 16.40 -4.36 -9.50
C PHE A 125 17.86 -4.18 -9.99
N LEU A 126 18.83 -4.91 -9.39
CA LEU A 126 20.24 -4.83 -9.77
C LEU A 126 20.51 -5.25 -11.22
N ASN A 127 19.70 -6.16 -11.75
CA ASN A 127 19.76 -6.61 -13.14
C ASN A 127 18.92 -5.74 -14.11
N GLY A 128 18.38 -4.60 -13.64
CA GLY A 128 17.65 -3.64 -14.47
C GLY A 128 16.30 -4.13 -14.96
N LYS A 129 15.68 -5.14 -14.31
CA LYS A 129 14.35 -5.64 -14.66
C LYS A 129 13.25 -4.71 -14.19
N MET A 130 13.50 -3.94 -13.15
CA MET A 130 12.62 -2.95 -12.56
C MET A 130 13.45 -1.89 -11.84
N ASP A 131 12.90 -0.71 -11.64
CA ASP A 131 13.51 0.31 -10.80
C ASP A 131 13.14 0.11 -9.30
N LEU A 132 13.70 0.96 -8.42
CA LEU A 132 13.52 0.80 -6.99
C LEU A 132 12.07 1.06 -6.55
N SER A 133 11.38 2.01 -7.19
CA SER A 133 9.96 2.29 -6.88
C SER A 133 9.05 1.14 -7.31
N GLN A 134 9.35 0.49 -8.43
CA GLN A 134 8.64 -0.72 -8.89
C GLN A 134 8.94 -1.92 -7.96
N ALA A 135 10.18 -2.04 -7.47
CA ALA A 135 10.55 -3.07 -6.50
C ALA A 135 9.75 -2.93 -5.20
N GLU A 136 9.63 -1.72 -4.65
CA GLU A 136 8.78 -1.45 -3.47
C GLU A 136 7.31 -1.80 -3.74
N ALA A 137 6.80 -1.49 -4.93
CA ALA A 137 5.44 -1.80 -5.33
C ALA A 137 5.11 -3.31 -5.35
N VAL A 138 6.12 -4.19 -5.52
CA VAL A 138 5.93 -5.64 -5.39
C VAL A 138 5.47 -6.01 -3.98
N ALA A 139 6.09 -5.45 -2.94
CA ALA A 139 5.69 -5.69 -1.56
C ALA A 139 4.29 -5.12 -1.27
N ASP A 140 4.02 -3.91 -1.75
CA ASP A 140 2.72 -3.27 -1.60
C ASP A 140 1.60 -4.06 -2.30
N LEU A 141 1.88 -4.62 -3.48
CA LEU A 141 0.91 -5.45 -4.20
C LEU A 141 0.57 -6.74 -3.46
N ILE A 142 1.56 -7.36 -2.80
CA ILE A 142 1.37 -8.60 -2.03
C ILE A 142 0.57 -8.33 -0.75
N SER A 143 0.82 -7.19 -0.10
CA SER A 143 0.14 -6.79 1.13
C SER A 143 -1.20 -6.11 0.89
N ALA A 144 -1.57 -5.83 -0.36
CA ALA A 144 -2.81 -5.14 -0.70
C ALA A 144 -4.04 -5.92 -0.21
N SER A 145 -4.82 -5.31 0.67
CA SER A 145 -6.01 -5.91 1.30
C SER A 145 -7.34 -5.42 0.71
N ASN A 146 -7.31 -4.43 -0.17
CA ASN A 146 -8.50 -3.85 -0.78
C ASN A 146 -8.24 -3.40 -2.23
N ARG A 147 -9.32 -3.04 -2.95
CA ARG A 147 -9.25 -2.65 -4.35
C ARG A 147 -8.39 -1.40 -4.58
N ALA A 148 -8.48 -0.40 -3.71
CA ALA A 148 -7.76 0.85 -3.86
C ALA A 148 -6.24 0.63 -3.72
N THR A 149 -5.80 -0.07 -2.67
CA THR A 149 -4.38 -0.40 -2.45
C THR A 149 -3.81 -1.28 -3.55
N HIS A 150 -4.60 -2.25 -4.04
CA HIS A 150 -4.22 -3.07 -5.19
C HIS A 150 -4.01 -2.23 -6.46
N GLN A 151 -4.93 -1.32 -6.78
CA GLN A 151 -4.81 -0.46 -7.96
C GLN A 151 -3.61 0.47 -7.88
N MET A 152 -3.34 1.09 -6.72
CA MET A 152 -2.17 1.94 -6.50
C MET A 152 -0.85 1.16 -6.68
N ALA A 153 -0.72 0.01 -6.03
CA ALA A 153 0.47 -0.83 -6.15
C ALA A 153 0.68 -1.33 -7.58
N LEU A 154 -0.39 -1.71 -8.27
CA LEU A 154 -0.34 -2.14 -9.68
C LEU A 154 0.07 -1.00 -10.61
N SER A 155 -0.45 0.22 -10.41
CA SER A 155 -0.06 1.42 -11.16
C SER A 155 1.43 1.71 -11.00
N GLN A 156 1.94 1.65 -9.78
CA GLN A 156 3.35 1.87 -9.48
C GLN A 156 4.23 0.77 -10.08
N LEU A 157 3.84 -0.51 -9.97
CA LEU A 157 4.55 -1.64 -10.57
C LEU A 157 4.61 -1.55 -12.10
N LYS A 158 3.54 -1.05 -12.75
CA LYS A 158 3.52 -0.77 -14.19
C LYS A 158 4.43 0.40 -14.61
N GLY A 159 5.05 1.11 -13.66
CA GLY A 159 6.01 2.17 -13.90
C GLY A 159 5.40 3.54 -14.22
N HIS A 160 4.11 3.77 -13.94
CA HIS A 160 3.49 5.07 -14.18
C HIS A 160 4.17 6.18 -13.37
N PHE A 161 4.51 5.91 -12.12
CA PHE A 161 5.26 6.85 -11.28
C PHE A 161 6.66 7.13 -11.82
N SER A 162 7.42 6.09 -12.19
CA SER A 162 8.75 6.22 -12.79
C SER A 162 8.73 7.00 -14.11
N SER A 163 7.67 6.81 -14.91
CA SER A 163 7.45 7.58 -16.14
C SER A 163 7.24 9.08 -15.85
N GLU A 164 6.47 9.42 -14.82
CA GLU A 164 6.29 10.82 -14.40
C GLU A 164 7.60 11.44 -13.91
N LEU A 165 8.37 10.72 -13.08
CA LEU A 165 9.68 11.19 -12.62
C LEU A 165 10.66 11.35 -13.78
N SER A 166 10.62 10.47 -14.78
CA SER A 166 11.45 10.56 -15.98
C SER A 166 11.13 11.81 -16.81
N LYS A 167 9.84 12.20 -16.92
CA LYS A 167 9.44 13.46 -17.58
C LYS A 167 9.98 14.67 -16.83
N LEU A 168 9.81 14.72 -15.51
CA LEU A 168 10.35 15.80 -14.67
C LEU A 168 11.87 15.88 -14.80
N ARG A 169 12.56 14.74 -14.75
CA ARG A 169 14.01 14.66 -14.95
C ARG A 169 14.45 15.22 -16.29
N SER A 170 13.74 14.87 -17.38
CA SER A 170 14.06 15.37 -18.72
C SER A 170 13.91 16.89 -18.83
N GLN A 171 12.89 17.46 -18.16
CA GLN A 171 12.67 18.91 -18.12
C GLN A 171 13.75 19.60 -17.29
N LEU A 172 14.13 19.05 -16.14
CA LEU A 172 15.24 19.58 -15.31
C LEU A 172 16.57 19.54 -16.05
N LEU A 173 16.92 18.43 -16.73
CA LEU A 173 18.12 18.32 -17.53
C LEU A 173 18.16 19.38 -18.63
N LYS A 174 17.02 19.65 -19.28
CA LYS A 174 16.95 20.72 -20.27
C LYS A 174 17.26 22.08 -19.64
N MET A 175 16.73 22.38 -18.45
CA MET A 175 17.03 23.63 -17.73
C MET A 175 18.52 23.72 -17.36
N THR A 176 19.08 22.65 -16.79
CA THR A 176 20.49 22.61 -16.41
C THR A 176 21.39 22.86 -17.62
N SER A 177 21.12 22.16 -18.76
CA SER A 177 21.89 22.36 -19.98
C SER A 177 21.83 23.78 -20.54
N LEU A 178 20.69 24.44 -20.44
CA LEU A 178 20.54 25.84 -20.88
C LEU A 178 21.33 26.80 -19.99
N LEU A 179 21.35 26.61 -18.68
CA LEU A 179 22.12 27.40 -17.73
C LEU A 179 23.63 27.14 -17.87
N GLU A 180 24.06 25.90 -18.09
CA GLU A 180 25.46 25.55 -18.36
C GLU A 180 25.95 26.21 -19.66
N LEU A 181 25.14 26.21 -20.71
CA LEU A 181 25.47 26.92 -21.96
C LEU A 181 25.60 28.44 -21.73
N GLU A 182 24.72 29.05 -20.94
CA GLU A 182 24.83 30.48 -20.57
C GLU A 182 26.15 30.77 -19.85
N LEU A 183 26.59 29.87 -18.97
CA LEU A 183 27.85 30.00 -18.26
C LEU A 183 29.08 29.84 -19.16
N ASP A 184 29.10 28.83 -20.04
CA ASP A 184 30.21 28.55 -20.95
C ASP A 184 30.44 29.68 -21.98
N PHE A 185 29.37 30.38 -22.36
CA PHE A 185 29.42 31.47 -23.33
C PHE A 185 29.24 32.86 -22.70
N SER A 186 29.36 32.99 -21.39
CA SER A 186 29.21 34.25 -20.65
C SER A 186 30.21 35.34 -21.09
N ASP A 187 31.32 35.00 -21.76
CA ASP A 187 32.30 35.92 -22.34
C ASP A 187 31.80 36.60 -23.65
N HIS A 188 30.66 36.15 -24.20
CA HIS A 188 30.04 36.70 -25.39
C HIS A 188 28.75 37.47 -25.03
N GLU A 189 28.85 38.78 -24.81
CA GLU A 189 27.80 39.72 -24.32
C GLU A 189 26.51 39.78 -25.18
N GLU A 190 26.41 39.06 -26.31
CA GLU A 190 25.29 39.16 -27.24
C GLU A 190 24.39 37.92 -27.32
N LEU A 191 24.66 36.85 -26.54
CA LEU A 191 23.93 35.59 -26.67
C LEU A 191 23.19 35.23 -25.36
N GLU A 192 21.91 35.63 -25.26
CA GLU A 192 20.98 35.02 -24.27
C GLU A 192 20.58 33.63 -24.75
N PHE A 193 21.15 32.56 -24.17
CA PHE A 193 20.81 31.18 -24.51
C PHE A 193 19.52 30.69 -23.83
N ALA A 194 19.08 31.35 -22.73
CA ALA A 194 17.87 31.00 -22.02
C ALA A 194 17.11 32.26 -21.56
N ASP A 195 15.89 32.40 -22.06
CA ASP A 195 14.97 33.38 -21.48
C ASP A 195 14.64 32.99 -20.03
N ARG A 196 15.08 33.80 -19.06
CA ARG A 196 14.80 33.61 -17.64
C ARG A 196 13.31 33.50 -17.32
N GLY A 197 12.44 34.13 -18.14
CA GLY A 197 11.01 33.98 -18.06
C GLY A 197 10.53 32.58 -18.40
N GLU A 198 11.05 31.99 -19.49
CA GLU A 198 10.75 30.62 -19.87
C GLU A 198 11.28 29.61 -18.85
N LEU A 199 12.49 29.80 -18.32
CA LEU A 199 13.07 28.94 -17.27
C LEU A 199 12.23 29.00 -16.00
N LYS A 200 11.77 30.16 -15.58
CA LYS A 200 10.92 30.34 -14.41
C LYS A 200 9.55 29.68 -14.60
N GLU A 201 8.97 29.79 -15.80
CA GLU A 201 7.69 29.13 -16.11
C GLU A 201 7.83 27.61 -16.06
N LEU A 202 8.93 27.08 -16.59
CA LEU A 202 9.23 25.65 -16.56
C LEU A 202 9.49 25.15 -15.14
N ALA A 203 10.30 25.87 -14.35
CA ALA A 203 10.54 25.57 -12.94
C ALA A 203 9.23 25.54 -12.13
N THR A 204 8.35 26.52 -12.36
CA THR A 204 7.03 26.59 -11.71
C THR A 204 6.14 25.40 -12.10
N LYS A 205 6.17 24.95 -13.36
CA LYS A 205 5.42 23.77 -13.80
C LYS A 205 5.93 22.50 -13.12
N ILE A 206 7.26 22.37 -12.98
CA ILE A 206 7.90 21.24 -12.29
C ILE A 206 7.50 21.26 -10.82
N ASP A 207 7.61 22.41 -10.16
CA ASP A 207 7.26 22.58 -8.74
C ASP A 207 5.81 22.26 -8.46
N ASN A 208 4.87 22.76 -9.27
CA ASN A 208 3.46 22.41 -9.16
C ASN A 208 3.21 20.91 -9.28
N ARG A 209 3.97 20.21 -10.13
CA ARG A 209 3.84 18.76 -10.27
C ARG A 209 4.41 18.01 -9.07
N ILE A 210 5.56 18.42 -8.55
CA ILE A 210 6.16 17.87 -7.34
C ILE A 210 5.20 18.08 -6.16
N THR A 211 4.65 19.27 -6.00
CA THR A 211 3.66 19.59 -4.94
C THR A 211 2.42 18.70 -5.05
N THR A 212 1.89 18.51 -6.28
CA THR A 212 0.73 17.61 -6.50
C THR A 212 1.03 16.19 -6.06
N LEU A 213 2.22 15.66 -6.39
CA LEU A 213 2.65 14.33 -5.97
C LEU A 213 2.83 14.26 -4.45
N THR A 214 3.44 15.27 -3.84
CA THR A 214 3.64 15.35 -2.39
C THR A 214 2.31 15.38 -1.64
N CYS A 215 1.36 16.20 -2.07
CA CYS A 215 0.01 16.27 -1.47
C CYS A 215 -0.78 14.96 -1.61
N SER A 216 -0.46 14.11 -2.58
CA SER A 216 -1.12 12.81 -2.73
C SER A 216 -0.73 11.80 -1.63
N PHE A 217 0.35 12.06 -0.88
CA PHE A 217 0.85 11.15 0.14
C PHE A 217 -0.14 10.91 1.29
N ASP A 218 -0.79 11.96 1.78
CA ASP A 218 -1.77 11.83 2.87
C ASP A 218 -2.91 10.91 2.47
N THR A 219 -3.43 11.07 1.24
CA THR A 219 -4.45 10.19 0.67
C THR A 219 -3.92 8.76 0.50
N GLY A 220 -2.72 8.59 -0.06
CA GLY A 220 -2.09 7.29 -0.26
C GLY A 220 -1.84 6.54 1.04
N ASN A 221 -1.32 7.24 2.04
CA ASN A 221 -1.05 6.69 3.37
C ASN A 221 -2.36 6.30 4.09
N ALA A 222 -3.39 7.17 4.03
CA ALA A 222 -4.71 6.86 4.59
C ALA A 222 -5.34 5.61 3.94
N LEU A 223 -5.20 5.45 2.63
CA LEU A 223 -5.71 4.28 1.90
C LEU A 223 -4.93 3.01 2.24
N LYS A 224 -3.61 3.10 2.44
CA LYS A 224 -2.73 1.98 2.78
C LYS A 224 -2.95 1.50 4.22
N GLN A 225 -3.06 2.43 5.17
CA GLN A 225 -3.25 2.12 6.59
C GLN A 225 -4.72 1.88 6.97
N GLY A 226 -5.66 2.28 6.11
CA GLY A 226 -7.08 2.34 6.41
C GLY A 226 -7.46 3.69 7.06
N ILE A 227 -8.63 4.22 6.63
CA ILE A 227 -9.14 5.50 7.10
C ILE A 227 -9.62 5.37 8.54
N PRO A 228 -9.08 6.17 9.47
CA PRO A 228 -9.41 6.03 10.86
C PRO A 228 -10.79 6.62 11.19
N VAL A 229 -11.67 5.79 11.76
CA VAL A 229 -13.05 6.14 12.15
C VAL A 229 -13.21 5.97 13.66
N ALA A 230 -13.62 7.02 14.36
CA ALA A 230 -13.99 6.93 15.77
C ALA A 230 -15.50 6.79 15.95
N ILE A 231 -15.95 5.92 16.84
CA ILE A 231 -17.35 5.79 17.25
C ILE A 231 -17.50 6.35 18.66
N ILE A 232 -18.21 7.47 18.79
CA ILE A 232 -18.44 8.14 20.07
C ILE A 232 -19.92 8.19 20.44
N GLY A 233 -20.25 8.35 21.71
CA GLY A 233 -21.60 8.45 22.22
C GLY A 233 -21.71 7.93 23.64
N LYS A 234 -22.84 8.20 24.30
CA LYS A 234 -23.12 7.76 25.68
C LYS A 234 -23.04 6.23 25.85
N THR A 235 -23.04 5.77 27.08
CA THR A 235 -23.17 4.35 27.40
C THR A 235 -24.52 3.83 26.87
N ASN A 236 -24.57 2.58 26.44
CA ASN A 236 -25.79 1.89 25.95
C ASN A 236 -26.52 2.51 24.73
N VAL A 237 -25.94 3.47 24.00
CA VAL A 237 -26.53 3.99 22.74
C VAL A 237 -26.44 3.01 21.57
N GLY A 238 -25.71 1.90 21.72
CA GLY A 238 -25.57 0.85 20.71
C GLY A 238 -24.29 0.90 19.88
N LYS A 239 -23.21 1.51 20.39
CA LYS A 239 -21.90 1.56 19.73
C LYS A 239 -21.36 0.20 19.35
N SER A 240 -21.31 -0.75 20.30
CA SER A 240 -20.84 -2.13 20.07
C SER A 240 -21.72 -2.89 19.07
N THR A 241 -23.04 -2.68 19.12
CA THR A 241 -23.96 -3.31 18.18
C THR A 241 -23.74 -2.77 16.77
N LEU A 242 -23.55 -1.47 16.62
CA LEU A 242 -23.24 -0.84 15.33
C LEU A 242 -21.90 -1.33 14.79
N LEU A 243 -20.84 -1.30 15.61
CA LEU A 243 -19.52 -1.79 15.23
C LEU A 243 -19.59 -3.24 14.74
N ASN A 244 -20.20 -4.14 15.55
CA ASN A 244 -20.35 -5.54 15.16
C ASN A 244 -21.12 -5.71 13.86
N ARG A 245 -22.09 -4.84 13.58
CA ARG A 245 -22.84 -4.87 12.33
C ARG A 245 -21.99 -4.47 11.13
N LEU A 246 -21.23 -3.37 11.25
CA LEU A 246 -20.32 -2.90 10.21
C LEU A 246 -19.19 -3.90 9.92
N LEU A 247 -18.77 -4.69 10.93
CA LEU A 247 -17.74 -5.71 10.79
C LEU A 247 -18.27 -7.06 10.26
N HIS A 248 -19.56 -7.38 10.45
CA HIS A 248 -20.12 -8.71 10.14
C HIS A 248 -20.54 -8.89 8.68
N GLU A 249 -20.70 -7.82 7.90
CA GLU A 249 -21.10 -7.94 6.50
C GLU A 249 -19.98 -8.37 5.55
N GLU A 250 -18.69 -8.24 5.95
CA GLU A 250 -17.55 -8.74 5.14
C GLU A 250 -16.46 -9.42 5.98
N LYS A 251 -16.76 -10.55 6.61
CA LYS A 251 -15.71 -11.49 7.00
C LYS A 251 -15.28 -12.34 5.80
N ALA A 252 -14.73 -11.71 4.77
CA ALA A 252 -13.99 -12.38 3.73
C ALA A 252 -12.49 -12.18 3.98
N ILE A 253 -11.88 -13.22 4.56
CA ILE A 253 -10.46 -13.58 4.42
C ILE A 253 -9.48 -12.43 4.77
N VAL A 254 -9.37 -12.10 6.04
CA VAL A 254 -8.09 -11.58 6.55
C VAL A 254 -7.27 -12.79 6.95
N SER A 255 -6.29 -13.17 6.14
CA SER A 255 -5.30 -14.18 6.50
C SER A 255 -4.56 -13.66 7.73
N SER A 256 -4.65 -14.40 8.83
CA SER A 256 -3.76 -14.25 9.96
C SER A 256 -2.33 -14.54 9.49
N ILE A 257 -1.57 -13.50 9.17
CA ILE A 257 -0.12 -13.63 9.06
C ILE A 257 0.37 -13.67 10.51
N ASP A 258 0.69 -14.87 10.99
CA ASP A 258 1.39 -15.08 12.25
C ASP A 258 2.74 -14.35 12.16
N GLY A 259 2.93 -13.30 12.96
CA GLY A 259 4.25 -12.70 13.10
C GLY A 259 4.35 -11.22 13.44
N THR A 260 3.26 -10.49 13.66
CA THR A 260 3.35 -9.10 14.14
C THR A 260 2.86 -9.01 15.59
N THR A 261 3.77 -8.53 16.41
CA THR A 261 3.66 -8.19 17.85
C THR A 261 2.31 -7.61 18.27
N ARG A 262 1.91 -7.95 19.49
CA ARG A 262 0.79 -7.47 20.30
C ARG A 262 0.64 -5.94 20.27
N ASP A 263 0.09 -5.39 19.21
CA ASP A 263 -0.42 -4.03 19.18
C ASP A 263 -1.92 -4.08 18.92
N VAL A 264 -2.64 -3.23 19.63
CA VAL A 264 -4.09 -2.98 19.70
C VAL A 264 -4.87 -3.65 18.55
N ILE A 265 -5.76 -4.59 18.88
CA ILE A 265 -6.67 -5.21 17.92
C ILE A 265 -7.63 -4.10 17.43
N GLU A 266 -7.28 -3.48 16.33
CA GLU A 266 -8.13 -2.55 15.62
C GLU A 266 -9.03 -3.35 14.67
N ASP A 267 -10.32 -3.06 14.70
CA ASP A 267 -11.28 -3.70 13.80
C ASP A 267 -11.32 -2.93 12.48
N VAL A 268 -11.19 -3.64 11.37
CA VAL A 268 -11.21 -3.07 10.01
C VAL A 268 -12.38 -3.61 9.21
N THR A 269 -12.96 -2.77 8.35
CA THR A 269 -13.97 -3.17 7.37
C THR A 269 -13.66 -2.56 6.01
N ASN A 270 -14.17 -3.18 4.95
CA ASN A 270 -14.01 -2.69 3.58
C ASN A 270 -15.36 -2.12 3.10
N ILE A 271 -15.41 -0.84 2.78
CA ILE A 271 -16.60 -0.20 2.23
C ILE A 271 -16.24 0.30 0.82
N ASN A 272 -16.90 -0.21 -0.20
CA ASN A 272 -16.70 0.14 -1.61
C ASN A 272 -15.24 0.03 -2.08
N GLY A 273 -14.48 -0.97 -1.57
CA GLY A 273 -13.09 -1.21 -1.98
C GLY A 273 -12.07 -0.36 -1.25
N ILE A 274 -12.45 0.31 -0.15
CA ILE A 274 -11.59 1.10 0.73
C ILE A 274 -11.68 0.55 2.15
N THR A 275 -10.52 0.42 2.79
CA THR A 275 -10.44 -0.04 4.19
C THR A 275 -10.70 1.11 5.15
N PHE A 276 -11.63 0.92 6.08
CA PHE A 276 -11.89 1.79 7.22
C PHE A 276 -11.47 1.08 8.51
N ARG A 277 -10.74 1.78 9.35
CA ARG A 277 -10.17 1.28 10.59
C ARG A 277 -10.88 1.92 11.78
N PHE A 278 -11.59 1.11 12.57
CA PHE A 278 -12.26 1.60 13.76
C PHE A 278 -11.31 1.67 14.93
N ILE A 279 -11.07 2.88 15.44
CA ILE A 279 -10.09 3.15 16.49
C ILE A 279 -10.65 2.73 17.86
N ASP A 280 -9.84 1.98 18.62
CA ASP A 280 -10.08 1.57 20.02
C ASP A 280 -11.44 0.87 20.25
N THR A 281 -11.62 -0.23 19.55
CA THR A 281 -12.79 -1.09 19.71
C THR A 281 -12.80 -1.85 21.04
N ALA A 282 -11.65 -1.99 21.72
CA ALA A 282 -11.55 -2.64 23.02
C ALA A 282 -12.41 -1.94 24.10
N GLY A 283 -12.37 -0.61 24.17
CA GLY A 283 -13.24 0.16 25.08
C GLY A 283 -14.72 0.11 24.74
N ILE A 284 -15.07 -0.34 23.53
CA ILE A 284 -16.47 -0.55 23.08
C ILE A 284 -16.95 -1.96 23.46
N ARG A 285 -16.04 -2.94 23.52
CA ARG A 285 -16.35 -4.36 23.84
C ARG A 285 -16.42 -4.65 25.34
N GLU A 286 -15.71 -3.90 26.18
CA GLU A 286 -15.58 -4.13 27.64
C GLU A 286 -16.54 -3.30 28.51
N THR A 287 -17.73 -2.99 28.08
CA THR A 287 -18.71 -2.27 28.93
C THR A 287 -19.45 -3.21 29.87
N GLN A 288 -18.82 -3.61 31.00
CA GLN A 288 -19.49 -3.84 32.27
C GLN A 288 -18.59 -3.27 33.39
N ASP A 289 -19.11 -2.18 33.99
CA ASP A 289 -18.70 -1.56 35.27
C ASP A 289 -17.37 -0.77 35.39
N THR A 290 -17.59 0.44 35.88
CA THR A 290 -16.71 1.37 36.63
C THR A 290 -15.71 2.22 35.85
N ILE A 291 -15.92 3.52 36.06
CA ILE A 291 -15.04 4.69 35.88
C ILE A 291 -15.45 5.63 34.75
N GLU A 292 -16.50 6.40 34.97
CA GLU A 292 -16.99 7.45 34.06
C GLU A 292 -15.95 8.56 33.72
N LYS A 293 -14.99 8.85 34.63
CA LYS A 293 -14.00 9.92 34.38
C LYS A 293 -12.80 9.50 33.53
N LEU A 294 -12.34 8.25 33.62
CA LEU A 294 -11.28 7.72 32.78
C LEU A 294 -11.78 7.42 31.34
N GLY A 295 -13.09 7.17 31.19
CA GLY A 295 -13.72 6.98 29.86
C GLY A 295 -13.71 8.25 29.01
N ILE A 296 -13.82 9.42 29.62
CA ILE A 296 -13.87 10.71 28.91
C ILE A 296 -12.49 11.07 28.32
N GLU A 297 -11.40 10.91 29.05
CA GLU A 297 -10.04 11.19 28.54
C GLU A 297 -9.62 10.20 27.43
N ARG A 298 -9.97 8.93 27.55
CA ARG A 298 -9.74 7.92 26.49
C ARG A 298 -10.53 8.22 25.22
N THR A 299 -11.80 8.62 25.36
CA THR A 299 -12.64 9.04 24.23
C THR A 299 -12.03 10.24 23.49
N PHE A 300 -11.34 11.12 24.20
CA PHE A 300 -10.73 12.31 23.61
C PHE A 300 -9.46 12.01 22.81
N ARG A 301 -8.59 11.11 23.29
CA ARG A 301 -7.43 10.65 22.48
C ARG A 301 -7.84 9.99 21.18
N LYS A 302 -8.95 9.24 21.20
CA LYS A 302 -9.52 8.61 19.99
C LYS A 302 -9.99 9.60 18.96
N LEU A 303 -10.52 10.74 19.41
CA LEU A 303 -10.93 11.80 18.50
C LEU A 303 -9.73 12.42 17.79
N ASP A 304 -8.57 12.53 18.46
CA ASP A 304 -7.39 13.18 17.88
C ASP A 304 -6.83 12.41 16.68
N GLU A 305 -6.92 11.08 16.70
CA GLU A 305 -6.43 10.19 15.63
C GLU A 305 -7.42 9.98 14.48
N ALA A 306 -8.71 10.27 14.70
CA ALA A 306 -9.76 9.99 13.73
C ALA A 306 -9.87 11.07 12.63
N THR A 307 -10.10 10.63 11.39
CA THR A 307 -10.51 11.50 10.29
C THR A 307 -12.03 11.65 10.24
N ILE A 308 -12.76 10.56 10.51
CA ILE A 308 -14.23 10.52 10.52
C ILE A 308 -14.69 10.18 11.93
N VAL A 309 -15.70 10.88 12.41
CA VAL A 309 -16.29 10.69 13.74
C VAL A 309 -17.76 10.35 13.60
N LEU A 310 -18.15 9.13 14.02
CA LEU A 310 -19.55 8.70 14.11
C LEU A 310 -20.07 9.04 15.52
N TRP A 311 -20.92 10.03 15.61
CA TRP A 311 -21.54 10.43 16.88
C TRP A 311 -22.91 9.77 17.06
N ILE A 312 -22.96 8.72 17.89
CA ILE A 312 -24.15 7.89 18.09
C ILE A 312 -25.03 8.50 19.18
N LEU A 313 -26.28 8.74 18.80
CA LEU A 313 -27.32 9.34 19.64
C LEU A 313 -28.55 8.41 19.73
N ASP A 314 -29.17 8.27 20.90
CA ASP A 314 -30.47 7.65 21.09
C ASP A 314 -31.49 8.61 21.76
N THR A 315 -31.00 9.75 22.23
CA THR A 315 -31.75 10.84 22.85
C THR A 315 -31.21 12.21 22.39
N CYS A 316 -31.98 13.26 22.59
CA CYS A 316 -31.54 14.62 22.29
C CYS A 316 -30.29 15.00 23.11
N PRO A 317 -29.17 15.39 22.46
CA PRO A 317 -27.96 15.81 23.16
C PRO A 317 -28.15 17.16 23.88
N THR A 318 -27.40 17.35 24.99
CA THR A 318 -27.41 18.61 25.72
C THR A 318 -26.58 19.67 24.96
N LYS A 319 -26.86 20.96 25.22
CA LYS A 319 -26.12 22.08 24.60
C LYS A 319 -24.63 22.00 24.88
N GLN A 320 -24.22 21.54 26.06
CA GLN A 320 -22.82 21.39 26.43
C GLN A 320 -22.15 20.27 25.63
N GLU A 321 -22.77 19.11 25.52
CA GLU A 321 -22.28 17.98 24.70
C GLU A 321 -22.09 18.39 23.23
N ILE A 322 -23.02 19.16 22.67
CA ILE A 322 -22.93 19.67 21.29
C ILE A 322 -21.72 20.58 21.15
N SER A 323 -21.57 21.55 22.07
CA SER A 323 -20.45 22.50 22.05
C SER A 323 -19.10 21.79 22.18
N ASP A 324 -18.99 20.84 23.09
CA ASP A 324 -17.74 20.11 23.35
C ASP A 324 -17.33 19.22 22.15
N ILE A 325 -18.29 18.54 21.52
CA ILE A 325 -18.01 17.65 20.38
C ILE A 325 -17.69 18.46 19.13
N ILE A 326 -18.48 19.51 18.81
CA ILE A 326 -18.23 20.35 17.63
C ILE A 326 -16.88 21.05 17.75
N ALA A 327 -16.53 21.57 18.94
CA ALA A 327 -15.25 22.25 19.15
C ALA A 327 -14.04 21.32 18.91
N ARG A 328 -14.16 20.03 19.22
CA ARG A 328 -13.10 19.03 19.04
C ARG A 328 -13.05 18.39 17.66
N CYS A 329 -14.13 18.50 16.89
CA CYS A 329 -14.22 17.95 15.55
C CYS A 329 -14.06 19.03 14.46
N GLN A 330 -13.44 20.18 14.74
CA GLN A 330 -13.31 21.27 13.77
C GLN A 330 -12.60 20.86 12.49
N ASP A 331 -11.56 20.01 12.61
CA ASP A 331 -10.76 19.51 11.48
C ASP A 331 -11.15 18.08 11.05
N LYS A 332 -12.31 17.59 11.51
CA LYS A 332 -12.75 16.20 11.30
C LYS A 332 -14.16 16.17 10.73
N ILE A 333 -14.49 15.10 10.03
CA ILE A 333 -15.82 14.92 9.46
C ILE A 333 -16.72 14.28 10.51
N LEU A 334 -17.64 15.05 11.08
CA LEU A 334 -18.59 14.59 12.08
C LEU A 334 -19.89 14.14 11.42
N ILE A 335 -20.24 12.87 11.64
CA ILE A 335 -21.49 12.24 11.18
C ILE A 335 -22.36 11.89 12.40
N PRO A 336 -23.40 12.68 12.70
CA PRO A 336 -24.37 12.32 13.73
C PRO A 336 -25.25 11.13 13.27
N VAL A 337 -25.38 10.11 14.12
CA VAL A 337 -26.11 8.89 13.84
C VAL A 337 -27.13 8.67 14.94
N ILE A 338 -28.42 8.70 14.61
CA ILE A 338 -29.53 8.46 15.54
C ILE A 338 -29.86 6.97 15.48
N ASN A 339 -29.55 6.26 16.55
CA ASN A 339 -29.76 4.82 16.65
C ASN A 339 -31.06 4.47 17.40
N LYS A 340 -31.44 3.19 17.37
CA LYS A 340 -32.63 2.62 18.06
C LYS A 340 -33.97 3.16 17.57
N ILE A 341 -34.09 3.47 16.28
CA ILE A 341 -35.35 3.90 15.70
C ILE A 341 -36.47 2.82 15.82
N ASP A 342 -36.07 1.54 15.97
CA ASP A 342 -36.94 0.39 16.18
C ASP A 342 -37.78 0.48 17.48
N LEU A 343 -37.30 1.15 18.51
CA LEU A 343 -37.99 1.23 19.79
C LEU A 343 -39.28 2.10 19.75
N LYS A 344 -39.43 2.96 18.75
CA LYS A 344 -40.63 3.85 18.60
C LYS A 344 -41.59 3.43 17.49
N THR A 345 -41.17 2.53 16.60
CA THR A 345 -42.03 2.02 15.52
C THR A 345 -43.10 1.04 16.03
N ASN A 346 -42.98 0.51 17.26
CA ASN A 346 -43.92 -0.45 17.87
C ASN A 346 -45.27 0.15 18.29
N GLN A 347 -45.59 1.42 17.98
CA GLN A 347 -46.88 2.01 18.33
C GLN A 347 -47.87 2.07 17.15
N ASN A 348 -47.48 1.80 15.89
CA ASN A 348 -48.37 1.77 14.73
C ASN A 348 -48.00 0.64 13.78
N SER A 349 -48.76 -0.44 13.79
CA SER A 349 -48.59 -1.66 12.96
C SER A 349 -48.65 -1.45 11.44
N GLU A 350 -49.09 -0.29 10.95
CA GLU A 350 -49.14 0.06 9.53
C GLU A 350 -47.80 0.69 9.01
N GLU A 351 -46.92 1.17 9.90
CA GLU A 351 -45.64 1.76 9.54
C GLU A 351 -44.53 0.70 9.34
N GLU A 352 -44.64 -0.48 9.98
CA GLU A 352 -43.68 -1.59 9.79
C GLU A 352 -43.61 -2.10 8.34
N ALA A 353 -44.76 -2.09 7.65
CA ALA A 353 -44.82 -2.54 6.25
C ALA A 353 -44.17 -1.53 5.28
N LYS A 354 -44.13 -0.25 5.64
CA LYS A 354 -43.54 0.83 4.81
C LYS A 354 -42.03 0.97 5.02
N VAL A 355 -41.52 0.66 6.22
CA VAL A 355 -40.09 0.68 6.53
C VAL A 355 -39.33 -0.41 5.75
N LYS A 356 -39.98 -1.56 5.49
CA LYS A 356 -39.37 -2.67 4.71
C LYS A 356 -39.31 -2.41 3.20
N SER A 357 -39.99 -1.39 2.67
CA SER A 357 -40.03 -1.09 1.23
C SER A 357 -39.03 -0.01 0.75
N GLY A 358 -38.14 0.51 1.60
CA GLY A 358 -37.05 1.39 1.20
C GLY A 358 -37.43 2.81 0.74
N ALA A 359 -38.67 3.27 0.95
CA ALA A 359 -39.20 4.49 0.34
C ALA A 359 -39.60 5.59 1.32
N GLN A 360 -39.03 5.69 2.53
CA GLN A 360 -39.37 6.80 3.43
C GLN A 360 -38.15 7.42 4.10
N VAL A 361 -38.11 8.77 4.08
CA VAL A 361 -37.24 9.60 4.93
C VAL A 361 -37.62 9.31 6.39
N ILE A 362 -36.78 8.55 7.09
CA ILE A 362 -36.99 8.20 8.50
C ILE A 362 -36.70 9.47 9.31
N THR A 363 -37.75 10.05 9.90
CA THR A 363 -37.63 11.24 10.73
C THR A 363 -37.06 10.91 12.11
N PRO A 364 -36.20 11.80 12.66
CA PRO A 364 -35.67 11.61 14.02
C PRO A 364 -36.75 11.42 15.06
N PRO A 365 -36.57 10.52 16.05
CA PRO A 365 -37.57 10.27 17.09
C PRO A 365 -37.69 11.40 18.13
N PHE A 366 -36.89 12.44 18.03
CA PHE A 366 -36.87 13.63 18.89
C PHE A 366 -36.49 14.88 18.09
N THR A 367 -36.84 16.06 18.59
CA THR A 367 -36.47 17.34 17.96
C THR A 367 -34.98 17.58 18.17
N LEU A 368 -34.25 17.78 17.07
CA LEU A 368 -32.84 18.06 17.08
C LEU A 368 -32.60 19.57 17.17
N PRO A 369 -31.58 20.03 17.90
CA PRO A 369 -31.09 21.40 17.81
C PRO A 369 -30.58 21.72 16.40
N ASP A 370 -30.74 22.95 15.94
CA ASP A 370 -30.38 23.40 14.57
C ASP A 370 -28.91 23.10 14.24
N SER A 371 -28.01 23.22 15.22
CA SER A 371 -26.59 22.91 15.07
C SER A 371 -26.29 21.42 14.73
N VAL A 372 -27.12 20.49 15.19
CA VAL A 372 -27.01 19.07 14.86
C VAL A 372 -27.81 18.73 13.60
N ALA A 373 -28.98 19.36 13.43
CA ALA A 373 -29.83 19.18 12.25
C ALA A 373 -29.10 19.61 10.96
N SER A 374 -28.29 20.67 11.00
CA SER A 374 -27.47 21.14 9.87
C SER A 374 -26.43 20.09 9.40
N LEU A 375 -25.98 19.19 10.26
CA LEU A 375 -25.06 18.11 9.94
C LEU A 375 -25.73 16.91 9.23
N LYS A 376 -27.05 16.99 8.97
CA LYS A 376 -27.84 15.96 8.28
C LYS A 376 -27.69 14.59 8.95
N PRO A 377 -28.16 14.41 10.18
CA PRO A 377 -28.04 13.16 10.92
C PRO A 377 -28.72 11.99 10.20
N LEU A 378 -28.13 10.79 10.31
CA LEU A 378 -28.67 9.56 9.77
C LEU A 378 -29.45 8.81 10.85
N CYS A 379 -30.62 8.27 10.50
CA CYS A 379 -31.46 7.47 11.40
C CYS A 379 -31.25 5.98 11.10
N ILE A 380 -30.83 5.20 12.10
CA ILE A 380 -30.52 3.77 11.95
C ILE A 380 -31.14 2.91 13.05
N SER A 381 -31.29 1.62 12.78
CA SER A 381 -31.39 0.58 13.81
C SER A 381 -30.23 -0.40 13.64
N ALA A 382 -29.19 -0.27 14.44
CA ALA A 382 -28.06 -1.18 14.44
C ALA A 382 -28.47 -2.63 14.75
N LYS A 383 -29.53 -2.81 15.56
CA LYS A 383 -30.09 -4.13 15.90
C LYS A 383 -30.76 -4.81 14.70
N LEU A 384 -31.55 -4.09 13.94
CA LEU A 384 -32.31 -4.62 12.79
C LEU A 384 -31.56 -4.49 11.46
N GLY A 385 -30.43 -3.76 11.40
CA GLY A 385 -29.68 -3.48 10.17
C GLY A 385 -30.30 -2.40 9.28
N LEU A 386 -31.27 -1.63 9.80
CA LEU A 386 -31.94 -0.58 9.01
C LEU A 386 -31.06 0.67 8.92
N GLY A 387 -30.88 1.21 7.71
CA GLY A 387 -30.11 2.43 7.44
C GLY A 387 -28.57 2.23 7.47
N ILE A 388 -28.08 0.99 7.58
CA ILE A 388 -26.63 0.70 7.58
C ILE A 388 -26.01 1.00 6.20
N ASP A 389 -26.64 0.58 5.11
CA ASP A 389 -26.17 0.84 3.74
C ASP A 389 -26.00 2.36 3.47
N GLU A 390 -26.90 3.18 4.00
CA GLU A 390 -26.84 4.63 3.85
C GLU A 390 -25.72 5.24 4.73
N LEU A 391 -25.50 4.65 5.92
CA LEU A 391 -24.38 5.03 6.78
C LEU A 391 -23.03 4.68 6.10
N GLU A 392 -22.90 3.51 5.50
CA GLU A 392 -21.70 3.11 4.77
C GLU A 392 -21.44 4.04 3.59
N LYS A 393 -22.46 4.36 2.79
CA LYS A 393 -22.33 5.36 1.72
C LYS A 393 -21.89 6.72 2.25
N ARG A 394 -22.40 7.14 3.40
CA ARG A 394 -22.04 8.42 4.02
C ARG A 394 -20.60 8.41 4.54
N ILE A 395 -20.15 7.31 5.14
CA ILE A 395 -18.75 7.10 5.56
C ILE A 395 -17.83 7.16 4.34
N TYR A 396 -18.20 6.45 3.26
CA TYR A 396 -17.43 6.46 2.02
C TYR A 396 -17.34 7.86 1.40
N GLN A 397 -18.46 8.61 1.32
CA GLN A 397 -18.46 9.98 0.83
C GLN A 397 -17.65 10.94 1.71
N ALA A 398 -17.69 10.73 3.03
CA ALA A 398 -16.93 11.51 3.97
C ALA A 398 -15.41 11.31 3.84
N ALA A 399 -14.99 10.20 3.31
CA ALA A 399 -13.57 9.95 3.06
C ALA A 399 -12.97 10.86 1.97
N ASP A 400 -13.81 11.49 1.14
CA ASP A 400 -13.45 12.42 0.06
C ASP A 400 -12.26 11.95 -0.79
N ILE A 401 -12.27 10.65 -1.14
CA ILE A 401 -11.17 10.04 -1.87
C ILE A 401 -11.39 10.28 -3.36
N PRO A 402 -10.37 10.79 -4.07
CA PRO A 402 -10.43 10.94 -5.52
C PRO A 402 -10.61 9.58 -6.20
N GLU A 403 -11.27 9.55 -7.36
CA GLU A 403 -11.38 8.33 -8.15
C GLU A 403 -9.99 7.81 -8.52
N ILE A 404 -9.65 6.62 -8.01
CA ILE A 404 -8.39 5.95 -8.30
C ILE A 404 -8.59 5.08 -9.53
N ASN A 405 -7.88 5.40 -10.59
CA ASN A 405 -7.83 4.59 -11.81
C ASN A 405 -6.42 4.00 -12.02
N GLU A 406 -6.26 3.15 -13.03
CA GLU A 406 -5.00 2.46 -13.32
C GLU A 406 -3.83 3.41 -13.65
N ASN A 407 -4.11 4.66 -14.03
CA ASN A 407 -3.11 5.68 -14.38
C ASN A 407 -2.88 6.68 -13.24
N SER A 408 -3.60 6.57 -12.13
CA SER A 408 -3.44 7.47 -11.00
C SER A 408 -2.07 7.25 -10.34
N VAL A 409 -1.31 8.32 -10.18
CA VAL A 409 -0.04 8.31 -9.47
C VAL A 409 -0.26 8.91 -8.09
N ILE A 410 -0.24 8.05 -7.07
CA ILE A 410 -0.44 8.41 -5.66
C ILE A 410 0.76 7.88 -4.88
N ILE A 411 1.36 8.73 -4.07
CA ILE A 411 2.53 8.37 -3.25
C ILE A 411 2.06 7.64 -1.99
N THR A 412 2.67 6.49 -1.71
CA THR A 412 2.37 5.66 -0.52
C THR A 412 3.59 5.41 0.36
N SER A 413 4.79 5.71 -0.13
CA SER A 413 6.07 5.49 0.57
C SER A 413 6.55 6.79 1.21
N ALA A 414 6.86 6.76 2.52
CA ALA A 414 7.45 7.90 3.23
C ALA A 414 8.79 8.32 2.60
N ARG A 415 9.60 7.38 2.12
CA ARG A 415 10.86 7.64 1.41
C ARG A 415 10.64 8.52 0.17
N HIS A 416 9.62 8.19 -0.64
CA HIS A 416 9.28 8.98 -1.82
C HIS A 416 8.79 10.39 -1.44
N TYR A 417 7.96 10.46 -0.40
CA TYR A 417 7.45 11.72 0.13
C TYR A 417 8.57 12.66 0.59
N GLU A 418 9.52 12.14 1.39
CA GLU A 418 10.66 12.91 1.88
C GLU A 418 11.57 13.40 0.74
N ALA A 419 11.85 12.55 -0.26
CA ALA A 419 12.63 12.94 -1.43
C ALA A 419 11.92 14.02 -2.25
N LEU A 420 10.60 13.93 -2.42
CA LEU A 420 9.81 14.96 -3.11
C LEU A 420 9.75 16.28 -2.32
N LEU A 421 9.72 16.25 -0.99
CA LEU A 421 9.80 17.47 -0.17
C LEU A 421 11.15 18.17 -0.37
N ARG A 422 12.27 17.43 -0.30
CA ARG A 422 13.60 18.02 -0.54
C ARG A 422 13.75 18.53 -1.97
N ALA A 423 13.16 17.85 -2.95
CA ALA A 423 13.09 18.33 -4.33
C ALA A 423 12.28 19.63 -4.46
N HIS A 424 11.15 19.74 -3.75
CA HIS A 424 10.33 20.95 -3.68
C HIS A 424 11.09 22.13 -3.07
N GLU A 425 11.82 21.92 -1.98
CA GLU A 425 12.64 22.95 -1.35
C GLU A 425 13.73 23.47 -2.32
N SER A 426 14.40 22.56 -3.02
CA SER A 426 15.45 22.92 -3.98
C SER A 426 14.91 23.66 -5.20
N ILE A 427 13.81 23.20 -5.81
CA ILE A 427 13.20 23.90 -6.96
C ILE A 427 12.61 25.27 -6.56
N SER A 428 12.10 25.41 -5.33
CA SER A 428 11.64 26.69 -4.81
C SER A 428 12.79 27.72 -4.70
N ARG A 429 14.00 27.27 -4.34
CA ARG A 429 15.22 28.12 -4.37
C ARG A 429 15.56 28.52 -5.81
N VAL A 430 15.48 27.61 -6.77
CA VAL A 430 15.66 27.93 -8.20
C VAL A 430 14.68 29.00 -8.67
N ILE A 431 13.39 28.85 -8.37
CA ILE A 431 12.35 29.84 -8.75
C ILE A 431 12.63 31.22 -8.13
N SER A 432 13.03 31.23 -6.86
CA SER A 432 13.36 32.46 -6.14
C SER A 432 14.65 33.09 -6.70
N GLY A 433 15.64 32.28 -7.03
CA GLY A 433 16.91 32.70 -7.63
C GLY A 433 16.72 33.29 -9.03
N LEU A 434 15.88 32.68 -9.87
CA LEU A 434 15.49 33.21 -11.18
C LEU A 434 14.76 34.55 -11.08
N ALA A 435 14.00 34.79 -10.01
CA ALA A 435 13.29 36.04 -9.76
C ALA A 435 14.24 37.12 -9.22
N SER A 436 15.35 36.76 -8.58
CA SER A 436 16.33 37.65 -7.95
C SER A 436 17.61 37.86 -8.78
N ASP A 437 17.60 37.34 -9.99
CA ASP A 437 18.71 37.44 -10.95
C ASP A 437 20.04 36.86 -10.43
N ILE A 438 19.95 35.75 -9.69
CA ILE A 438 21.11 35.01 -9.17
C ILE A 438 21.90 34.38 -10.33
N SER A 439 23.22 34.22 -10.17
CA SER A 439 24.12 33.62 -11.16
C SER A 439 23.72 32.18 -11.54
N GLY A 440 23.94 31.84 -12.81
CA GLY A 440 23.52 30.55 -13.38
C GLY A 440 24.17 29.32 -12.72
N ASP A 441 25.40 29.45 -12.18
CA ASP A 441 26.13 28.40 -11.47
C ASP A 441 25.42 27.95 -10.21
N LEU A 442 24.92 28.88 -9.37
CA LEU A 442 24.17 28.57 -8.17
C LEU A 442 22.80 27.93 -8.49
N LEU A 443 22.16 28.41 -9.58
CA LEU A 443 20.89 27.81 -10.05
C LEU A 443 21.12 26.38 -10.58
N ALA A 444 22.22 26.13 -11.28
CA ALA A 444 22.58 24.81 -11.77
C ALA A 444 22.87 23.84 -10.62
N GLU A 445 23.51 24.28 -9.52
CA GLU A 445 23.72 23.47 -8.33
C GLU A 445 22.40 23.05 -7.68
N ASP A 446 21.46 24.00 -7.48
CA ASP A 446 20.13 23.67 -6.94
C ASP A 446 19.35 22.72 -7.86
N LEU A 447 19.44 22.86 -9.18
CA LEU A 447 18.82 21.92 -10.13
C LEU A 447 19.46 20.52 -10.06
N CYS A 448 20.77 20.42 -9.86
CA CYS A 448 21.44 19.15 -9.63
C CYS A 448 20.95 18.46 -8.36
N LEU A 449 20.65 19.23 -7.30
CA LEU A 449 20.02 18.68 -6.09
C LEU A 449 18.63 18.13 -6.38
N VAL A 450 17.77 18.85 -7.11
CA VAL A 450 16.43 18.33 -7.52
C VAL A 450 16.58 17.04 -8.32
N LEU A 451 17.50 16.99 -9.28
CA LEU A 451 17.76 15.78 -10.09
C LEU A 451 18.22 14.60 -9.23
N SER A 452 19.07 14.86 -8.23
CA SER A 452 19.55 13.86 -7.28
C SER A 452 18.40 13.27 -6.46
N GLU A 453 17.55 14.12 -5.88
CA GLU A 453 16.42 13.68 -5.06
C GLU A 453 15.40 12.83 -5.89
N LEU A 454 15.11 13.23 -7.12
CA LEU A 454 14.24 12.45 -8.00
C LEU A 454 14.90 11.12 -8.42
N ALA A 455 16.23 11.10 -8.59
CA ALA A 455 16.96 9.88 -8.93
C ALA A 455 17.00 8.88 -7.76
N ASP A 456 17.05 9.35 -6.51
CA ASP A 456 16.99 8.52 -5.31
C ASP A 456 15.70 7.71 -5.22
N ILE A 457 14.59 8.24 -5.69
CA ILE A 457 13.29 7.54 -5.69
C ILE A 457 13.35 6.29 -6.57
N THR A 458 13.92 6.40 -7.76
CA THR A 458 13.99 5.30 -8.74
C THR A 458 15.24 4.43 -8.61
N GLY A 459 16.18 4.82 -7.74
CA GLY A 459 17.48 4.14 -7.62
C GLY A 459 18.44 4.44 -8.78
N GLY A 460 18.25 5.57 -9.46
CA GLY A 460 19.09 6.00 -10.61
C GLY A 460 20.45 6.53 -10.24
N GLN A 461 20.71 6.83 -8.96
CA GLN A 461 22.04 7.03 -8.37
C GLN A 461 22.51 5.74 -7.68
N ILE A 462 23.79 5.66 -7.33
CA ILE A 462 24.35 4.53 -6.57
C ILE A 462 23.71 4.56 -5.18
N THR A 463 22.60 3.86 -5.04
CA THR A 463 21.92 3.71 -3.76
C THR A 463 22.82 2.93 -2.80
N SER A 464 23.02 3.42 -1.59
CA SER A 464 23.88 2.77 -0.61
C SER A 464 23.38 1.35 -0.30
N GLN A 465 24.33 0.43 -0.04
CA GLN A 465 24.01 -0.96 0.33
C GLN A 465 23.11 -1.04 1.57
N GLU A 466 23.28 -0.09 2.50
CA GLU A 466 22.47 0.01 3.72
C GLU A 466 21.03 0.37 3.40
N THR A 467 20.80 1.35 2.52
CA THR A 467 19.46 1.72 2.06
C THR A 467 18.76 0.56 1.37
N LEU A 468 19.46 -0.15 0.47
CA LEU A 468 18.91 -1.33 -0.20
C LEU A 468 18.57 -2.43 0.81
N ASN A 469 19.45 -2.70 1.78
CA ASN A 469 19.20 -3.69 2.81
C ASN A 469 17.97 -3.33 3.65
N ASN A 470 17.79 -2.06 4.01
CA ASN A 470 16.63 -1.61 4.76
C ASN A 470 15.33 -1.82 3.96
N ILE A 471 15.28 -1.37 2.72
CA ILE A 471 14.09 -1.52 1.85
C ILE A 471 13.72 -3.00 1.73
N PHE A 472 14.67 -3.88 1.39
CA PHE A 472 14.38 -5.29 1.11
C PHE A 472 14.21 -6.15 2.38
N SER A 473 14.62 -5.69 3.57
CA SER A 473 14.44 -6.42 4.83
C SER A 473 12.97 -6.65 5.21
N HIS A 474 12.06 -5.80 4.73
CA HIS A 474 10.62 -5.89 4.98
C HIS A 474 9.88 -6.82 4.00
N PHE A 475 10.57 -7.40 3.03
CA PHE A 475 9.98 -8.32 2.06
C PHE A 475 9.89 -9.74 2.61
N CYS A 476 8.99 -10.54 2.03
CA CYS A 476 8.93 -11.97 2.32
C CYS A 476 10.12 -12.72 1.72
N ILE A 477 10.58 -13.79 2.40
CA ILE A 477 11.56 -14.74 1.84
C ILE A 477 10.91 -15.43 0.63
N GLY A 478 11.64 -15.52 -0.48
CA GLY A 478 11.14 -16.12 -1.72
C GLY A 478 10.60 -15.12 -2.74
N LYS A 479 10.71 -13.82 -2.41
CA LYS A 479 10.36 -12.72 -3.32
C LYS A 479 11.41 -11.64 -3.39
#